data_4d52373661e57f9314e916538b1e46f9
#
_entry.id   4d52373661e57f9314e916538b1e46f9
#
_cell.length_a   1.000
_cell.length_b   1.000
_cell.length_c   1.000
_cell.angle_alpha   90.00
_cell.angle_beta   90.00
_cell.angle_gamma   90.00
#
_symmetry.space_group_name_H-M   'P 1'
#
loop_
_entity.id
_entity.type
_entity.pdbx_description
1 polymer ?
#
loop_
_entity_poly.entity_id
_entity_poly.type
_entity_poly.pdbx_seq_one_letter_code
_entity_poly.pdbx_strand_id
1 'polypeptide(L)'
;MIGIDTCFLIDLYWQDSPRNKNARALFSKIVNDDSVQLAIYFNCFNEFLHVITDPKRFENAFSIAEAIDVIDFWCDLDRVKVLYPDDTSFKRTLAWMNMYKLGRNRVNDTQMASCYLSNNITSIITANPKDFEIFHSFELQDYRKKK
;
A
#
# COMPACT_ATOMS: atom_id res chain seq x y z
N MET A 1 -8.79 10.96 -3.07
CA MET A 1 -7.48 10.41 -2.67
C MET A 1 -7.60 8.90 -2.63
N ILE A 2 -6.60 8.18 -3.12
CA ILE A 2 -6.59 6.71 -3.21
C ILE A 2 -5.45 6.19 -2.34
N GLY A 3 -5.74 5.27 -1.45
CA GLY A 3 -4.73 4.58 -0.63
C GLY A 3 -3.96 3.54 -1.43
N ILE A 4 -2.70 3.35 -1.11
CA ILE A 4 -1.82 2.36 -1.75
C ILE A 4 -1.48 1.27 -0.73
N ASP A 5 -1.63 0.01 -1.13
CA ASP A 5 -1.14 -1.14 -0.41
C ASP A 5 0.34 -1.40 -0.75
N THR A 6 1.10 -1.93 0.20
CA THR A 6 2.54 -2.26 0.05
C THR A 6 2.82 -3.13 -1.18
N CYS A 7 1.94 -4.09 -1.47
CA CYS A 7 2.11 -4.98 -2.62
C CYS A 7 2.19 -4.22 -3.95
N PHE A 8 1.48 -3.09 -4.08
CA PHE A 8 1.56 -2.27 -5.28
C PHE A 8 2.94 -1.63 -5.45
N LEU A 9 3.52 -1.10 -4.37
CA LEU A 9 4.89 -0.55 -4.41
C LEU A 9 5.89 -1.63 -4.80
N ILE A 10 5.82 -2.80 -4.18
CA ILE A 10 6.71 -3.92 -4.48
C ILE A 10 6.58 -4.33 -5.94
N ASP A 11 5.37 -4.55 -6.44
CA ASP A 11 5.14 -4.98 -7.82
C ASP A 11 5.55 -3.92 -8.84
N LEU A 12 5.50 -2.64 -8.48
CA LEU A 12 5.93 -1.55 -9.35
C LEU A 12 7.45 -1.56 -9.59
N TYR A 13 8.23 -1.89 -8.58
CA TYR A 13 9.69 -1.85 -8.64
C TYR A 13 10.37 -3.21 -8.86
N TRP A 14 9.69 -4.32 -8.55
CA TRP A 14 10.21 -5.66 -8.83
C TRP A 14 9.86 -6.08 -10.25
N GLN A 15 10.85 -5.97 -11.15
CA GLN A 15 10.66 -6.20 -12.58
C GLN A 15 10.20 -7.62 -12.93
N ASP A 16 10.61 -8.62 -12.18
CA ASP A 16 10.25 -10.03 -12.40
C ASP A 16 8.89 -10.40 -11.77
N SER A 17 8.23 -9.47 -11.11
CA SER A 17 6.88 -9.74 -10.60
C SER A 17 5.92 -10.03 -11.76
N PRO A 18 5.11 -11.10 -11.67
CA PRO A 18 4.06 -11.36 -12.65
C PRO A 18 3.03 -10.24 -12.73
N ARG A 19 2.98 -9.35 -11.75
CA ARG A 19 2.08 -8.20 -11.67
C ARG A 19 2.75 -6.86 -12.05
N ASN A 20 4.06 -6.84 -12.30
CA ASN A 20 4.81 -5.61 -12.60
C ASN A 20 4.20 -4.83 -13.76
N LYS A 21 3.88 -5.50 -14.87
CA LYS A 21 3.29 -4.86 -16.04
C LYS A 21 1.96 -4.16 -15.73
N ASN A 22 1.11 -4.79 -14.94
CA ASN A 22 -0.19 -4.23 -14.55
C ASN A 22 -0.02 -3.06 -13.56
N ALA A 23 0.89 -3.20 -12.61
CA ALA A 23 1.20 -2.13 -11.65
C ALA A 23 1.73 -0.89 -12.37
N ARG A 24 2.66 -1.05 -13.30
CA ARG A 24 3.21 0.04 -14.12
C ARG A 24 2.16 0.69 -15.02
N ALA A 25 1.28 -0.10 -15.62
CA ALA A 25 0.20 0.43 -16.46
C ALA A 25 -0.78 1.28 -15.63
N LEU A 26 -1.13 0.83 -14.43
CA LEU A 26 -1.98 1.60 -13.52
C LEU A 26 -1.26 2.88 -13.05
N PHE A 27 0.00 2.78 -12.65
CA PHE A 27 0.78 3.94 -12.23
C PHE A 27 0.88 4.99 -13.34
N SER A 28 1.12 4.57 -14.60
CA SER A 28 1.15 5.47 -15.74
C SER A 28 -0.17 6.22 -15.94
N LYS A 29 -1.32 5.56 -15.73
CA LYS A 29 -2.63 6.23 -15.79
C LYS A 29 -2.78 7.26 -14.68
N ILE A 30 -2.34 6.91 -13.47
CA ILE A 30 -2.41 7.81 -12.31
C ILE A 30 -1.57 9.06 -12.53
N VAL A 31 -0.31 8.91 -13.00
CA VAL A 31 0.57 10.07 -13.21
C VAL A 31 0.10 10.97 -14.34
N ASN A 32 -0.65 10.45 -15.30
CA ASN A 32 -1.22 11.23 -16.41
C ASN A 32 -2.57 11.88 -16.06
N ASP A 33 -3.09 11.66 -14.87
CA ASP A 33 -4.31 12.29 -14.37
C ASP A 33 -3.98 13.17 -13.16
N ASP A 34 -3.89 14.47 -13.39
CA ASP A 34 -3.53 15.45 -12.34
C ASP A 34 -4.57 15.56 -11.23
N SER A 35 -5.78 15.05 -11.44
CA SER A 35 -6.83 15.05 -10.42
C SER A 35 -6.64 13.97 -9.36
N VAL A 36 -5.84 12.93 -9.64
CA VAL A 36 -5.62 11.81 -8.73
C VAL A 36 -4.60 12.16 -7.66
N GLN A 37 -5.03 12.09 -6.41
CA GLN A 37 -4.19 12.21 -5.24
C GLN A 37 -4.03 10.84 -4.57
N LEU A 38 -2.84 10.54 -4.06
CA LEU A 38 -2.49 9.27 -3.45
C LEU A 38 -2.21 9.42 -1.95
N ALA A 39 -2.48 8.38 -1.21
CA ALA A 39 -2.10 8.27 0.19
C ALA A 39 -1.31 6.98 0.43
N ILE A 40 -0.28 7.08 1.22
CA ILE A 40 0.53 5.94 1.63
C ILE A 40 0.61 5.93 3.16
N TYR A 41 0.17 4.83 3.75
CA TYR A 41 0.39 4.57 5.17
C TYR A 41 1.89 4.35 5.41
N PHE A 42 2.47 5.06 6.38
CA PHE A 42 3.94 5.11 6.56
C PHE A 42 4.60 3.73 6.63
N ASN A 43 3.92 2.75 7.26
CA ASN A 43 4.49 1.41 7.40
C ASN A 43 4.59 0.64 6.08
N CYS A 44 3.88 1.08 5.03
CA CYS A 44 4.08 0.54 3.67
C CYS A 44 5.51 0.77 3.19
N PHE A 45 6.12 1.89 3.58
CA PHE A 45 7.54 2.14 3.27
C PHE A 45 8.48 1.24 4.07
N ASN A 46 8.19 0.97 5.35
CA ASN A 46 8.98 0.04 6.15
C ASN A 46 8.91 -1.38 5.57
N GLU A 47 7.72 -1.84 5.20
CA GLU A 47 7.55 -3.15 4.57
C GLU A 47 8.23 -3.20 3.21
N PHE A 48 8.08 -2.17 2.38
CA PHE A 48 8.77 -2.06 1.10
C PHE A 48 10.29 -2.18 1.28
N LEU A 49 10.86 -1.38 2.19
CA LEU A 49 12.29 -1.40 2.48
C LEU A 49 12.76 -2.80 2.91
N HIS A 50 12.01 -3.42 3.82
CA HIS A 50 12.33 -4.76 4.34
C HIS A 50 12.27 -5.84 3.25
N VAL A 51 11.25 -5.81 2.41
CA VAL A 51 11.01 -6.84 1.40
C VAL A 51 11.90 -6.67 0.18
N ILE A 52 11.99 -5.46 -0.41
CA ILE A 52 12.70 -5.24 -1.67
C ILE A 52 14.23 -5.41 -1.54
N THR A 53 14.75 -5.30 -0.33
CA THR A 53 16.17 -5.47 -0.03
C THR A 53 16.55 -6.88 0.41
N ASP A 54 15.60 -7.83 0.43
CA ASP A 54 15.85 -9.19 0.90
C ASP A 54 16.49 -10.05 -0.20
N PRO A 55 17.80 -10.38 -0.10
CA PRO A 55 18.50 -11.18 -1.10
C PRO A 55 18.07 -12.65 -1.13
N LYS A 56 17.37 -13.11 -0.10
CA LYS A 56 16.78 -14.46 -0.08
C LYS A 56 15.52 -14.54 -0.93
N ARG A 57 14.82 -13.41 -1.10
CA ARG A 57 13.56 -13.32 -1.84
C ARG A 57 13.77 -12.89 -3.29
N PHE A 58 14.76 -12.03 -3.55
CA PHE A 58 15.04 -11.45 -4.87
C PHE A 58 16.49 -11.70 -5.27
N GLU A 59 16.71 -12.25 -6.46
CA GLU A 59 18.07 -12.50 -6.99
C GLU A 59 18.87 -11.20 -7.13
N ASN A 60 18.19 -10.14 -7.61
CA ASN A 60 18.74 -8.79 -7.73
C ASN A 60 18.04 -7.84 -6.74
N ALA A 61 18.13 -8.15 -5.44
CA ALA A 61 17.56 -7.30 -4.41
C ALA A 61 18.13 -5.89 -4.45
N PHE A 62 17.30 -4.89 -4.14
CA PHE A 62 17.75 -3.51 -3.97
C PHE A 62 18.76 -3.42 -2.80
N SER A 63 19.73 -2.53 -2.92
CA SER A 63 20.46 -2.06 -1.73
C SER A 63 19.52 -1.22 -0.84
N ILE A 64 19.91 -1.05 0.42
CA ILE A 64 19.18 -0.15 1.33
C ILE A 64 19.16 1.28 0.75
N ALA A 65 20.26 1.76 0.20
CA ALA A 65 20.34 3.09 -0.40
C ALA A 65 19.37 3.24 -1.59
N GLU A 66 19.32 2.26 -2.49
CA GLU A 66 18.39 2.26 -3.63
C GLU A 66 16.92 2.27 -3.17
N ALA A 67 16.59 1.48 -2.15
CA ALA A 67 15.22 1.45 -1.60
C ALA A 67 14.85 2.78 -0.91
N ILE A 68 15.78 3.42 -0.21
CA ILE A 68 15.57 4.75 0.38
C ILE A 68 15.33 5.79 -0.71
N ASP A 69 16.09 5.77 -1.80
CA ASP A 69 15.90 6.70 -2.93
C ASP A 69 14.48 6.58 -3.52
N VAL A 70 13.94 5.37 -3.60
CA VAL A 70 12.53 5.15 -4.02
C VAL A 70 11.56 5.78 -3.02
N ILE A 71 11.77 5.58 -1.72
CA ILE A 71 10.90 6.13 -0.68
C ILE A 71 10.93 7.66 -0.71
N ASP A 72 12.11 8.25 -0.82
CA ASP A 72 12.29 9.71 -0.93
C ASP A 72 11.56 10.26 -2.16
N PHE A 73 11.68 9.60 -3.31
CA PHE A 73 10.94 9.97 -4.51
C PHE A 73 9.42 10.03 -4.24
N TRP A 74 8.85 9.02 -3.57
CA TRP A 74 7.42 9.01 -3.26
C TRP A 74 7.02 10.08 -2.25
N CYS A 75 7.86 10.34 -1.26
CA CYS A 75 7.62 11.39 -0.26
C CYS A 75 7.66 12.80 -0.86
N ASP A 76 8.45 13.00 -1.92
CA ASP A 76 8.63 14.30 -2.59
C ASP A 76 7.56 14.60 -3.65
N LEU A 77 6.70 13.62 -3.98
CA LEU A 77 5.62 13.84 -4.94
C LEU A 77 4.49 14.66 -4.31
N ASP A 78 4.19 15.82 -4.86
CA ASP A 78 3.11 16.73 -4.37
C ASP A 78 1.74 16.04 -4.28
N ARG A 79 1.50 15.05 -5.11
CA ARG A 79 0.25 14.27 -5.13
C ARG A 79 0.18 13.15 -4.10
N VAL A 80 1.25 12.90 -3.36
CA VAL A 80 1.34 11.82 -2.38
C VAL A 80 1.31 12.38 -0.96
N LYS A 81 0.41 11.86 -0.15
CA LYS A 81 0.35 12.16 1.28
C LYS A 81 0.75 10.92 2.08
N VAL A 82 1.79 11.04 2.89
CA VAL A 82 2.17 10.01 3.85
C VAL A 82 1.31 10.15 5.10
N LEU A 83 0.71 9.05 5.54
CA LEU A 83 -0.21 9.01 6.66
C LEU A 83 0.37 8.19 7.82
N TYR A 84 0.11 8.67 9.01
CA TYR A 84 0.50 8.03 10.27
C TYR A 84 -0.75 7.70 11.09
N PRO A 85 -0.72 6.63 11.89
CA PRO A 85 -1.84 6.31 12.76
C PRO A 85 -2.00 7.40 13.83
N ASP A 86 -3.24 7.72 14.13
CA ASP A 86 -3.62 8.51 15.28
C ASP A 86 -4.28 7.62 16.35
N ASP A 87 -4.65 8.20 17.48
CA ASP A 87 -5.30 7.48 18.58
C ASP A 87 -6.60 6.78 18.11
N THR A 88 -7.39 7.46 17.30
CA THR A 88 -8.66 6.91 16.79
C THR A 88 -8.44 5.72 15.86
N SER A 89 -7.50 5.82 14.92
CA SER A 89 -7.17 4.73 13.99
C SER A 89 -6.54 3.54 14.72
N PHE A 90 -5.72 3.80 15.72
CA PHE A 90 -5.13 2.74 16.55
C PHE A 90 -6.20 1.98 17.33
N LYS A 91 -7.10 2.67 18.02
CA LYS A 91 -8.21 2.04 18.76
C LYS A 91 -9.14 1.26 17.84
N ARG A 92 -9.45 1.79 16.66
CA ARG A 92 -10.25 1.07 15.65
C ARG A 92 -9.53 -0.20 15.18
N THR A 93 -8.22 -0.16 15.00
CA THR A 93 -7.43 -1.34 14.65
C THR A 93 -7.63 -2.46 15.65
N LEU A 94 -7.49 -2.15 16.95
CA LEU A 94 -7.69 -3.13 18.02
C LEU A 94 -9.12 -3.66 18.04
N ALA A 95 -10.10 -2.78 17.89
CA ALA A 95 -11.52 -3.15 17.84
C ALA A 95 -11.82 -4.08 16.66
N TRP A 96 -11.32 -3.78 15.48
CA TRP A 96 -11.50 -4.62 14.29
C TRP A 96 -10.81 -5.97 14.41
N MET A 97 -9.58 -6.00 14.93
CA MET A 97 -8.85 -7.25 15.18
C MET A 97 -9.67 -8.20 16.06
N ASN A 98 -10.28 -7.67 17.11
CA ASN A 98 -11.10 -8.44 18.03
C ASN A 98 -12.46 -8.83 17.43
N MET A 99 -13.16 -7.87 16.82
CA MET A 99 -14.51 -8.06 16.26
C MET A 99 -14.54 -9.06 15.12
N TYR A 100 -13.57 -8.98 14.21
CA TYR A 100 -13.46 -9.88 13.05
C TYR A 100 -12.59 -11.11 13.33
N LYS A 101 -12.07 -11.27 14.56
CA LYS A 101 -11.20 -12.39 14.97
C LYS A 101 -10.03 -12.59 14.01
N LEU A 102 -9.35 -11.49 13.68
CA LEU A 102 -8.23 -11.51 12.74
C LEU A 102 -6.97 -12.05 13.41
N GLY A 103 -6.19 -12.84 12.66
CA GLY A 103 -4.92 -13.37 13.12
C GLY A 103 -3.80 -12.31 13.14
N ARG A 104 -2.73 -12.62 13.84
CA ARG A 104 -1.57 -11.73 14.03
C ARG A 104 -0.99 -11.15 12.72
N ASN A 105 -1.05 -11.90 11.65
CA ASN A 105 -0.52 -11.48 10.34
C ASN A 105 -1.37 -10.38 9.68
N ARG A 106 -2.55 -10.08 10.23
CA ARG A 106 -3.48 -9.08 9.70
C ARG A 106 -3.35 -7.72 10.39
N VAL A 107 -2.46 -7.58 11.37
CA VAL A 107 -2.31 -6.34 12.17
C VAL A 107 -1.97 -5.16 11.27
N ASN A 108 -0.97 -5.29 10.39
CA ASN A 108 -0.50 -4.19 9.55
C ASN A 108 -1.56 -3.76 8.53
N ASP A 109 -2.22 -4.70 7.85
CA ASP A 109 -3.29 -4.40 6.88
C ASP A 109 -4.49 -3.74 7.58
N THR A 110 -4.84 -4.22 8.76
CA THR A 110 -5.94 -3.65 9.56
C THR A 110 -5.62 -2.23 10.00
N GLN A 111 -4.40 -1.98 10.44
CA GLN A 111 -3.96 -0.64 10.85
C GLN A 111 -3.89 0.31 9.65
N MET A 112 -3.41 -0.14 8.50
CA MET A 112 -3.42 0.63 7.26
C MET A 112 -4.84 1.01 6.85
N ALA A 113 -5.75 0.04 6.80
CA ALA A 113 -7.17 0.27 6.47
C ALA A 113 -7.81 1.26 7.45
N SER A 114 -7.57 1.10 8.74
CA SER A 114 -8.08 2.01 9.76
C SER A 114 -7.54 3.43 9.62
N CYS A 115 -6.26 3.57 9.31
CA CYS A 115 -5.60 4.85 9.06
C CYS A 115 -6.20 5.54 7.82
N TYR A 116 -6.40 4.81 6.74
CA TYR A 116 -7.05 5.35 5.54
C TYR A 116 -8.46 5.84 5.84
N LEU A 117 -9.26 5.04 6.52
CA LEU A 117 -10.63 5.42 6.87
C LEU A 117 -10.68 6.67 7.76
N SER A 118 -9.75 6.81 8.72
CA SER A 118 -9.65 8.01 9.57
C SER A 118 -9.31 9.29 8.77
N ASN A 119 -8.75 9.14 7.59
CA ASN A 119 -8.43 10.23 6.67
C ASN A 119 -9.45 10.35 5.51
N ASN A 120 -10.63 9.75 5.65
CA ASN A 120 -11.69 9.73 4.63
C ASN A 120 -11.26 9.13 3.28
N ILE A 121 -10.31 8.20 3.31
CA ILE A 121 -9.87 7.47 2.13
C ILE A 121 -10.62 6.15 2.10
N THR A 122 -11.46 5.98 1.08
CA THR A 122 -12.36 4.84 0.91
C THR A 122 -12.07 4.03 -0.37
N SER A 123 -10.95 4.31 -1.03
CA SER A 123 -10.47 3.54 -2.19
C SER A 123 -9.03 3.09 -1.96
N ILE A 124 -8.73 1.82 -2.23
CA ILE A 124 -7.40 1.24 -2.03
C ILE A 124 -6.97 0.49 -3.30
N ILE A 125 -5.75 0.75 -3.75
CA ILE A 125 -5.08 -0.03 -4.80
C ILE A 125 -4.38 -1.21 -4.14
N THR A 126 -4.80 -2.43 -4.50
CA THR A 126 -4.25 -3.66 -3.92
C THR A 126 -4.29 -4.83 -4.90
N ALA A 127 -3.37 -5.79 -4.74
CA ALA A 127 -3.45 -7.11 -5.36
C ALA A 127 -4.16 -8.14 -4.46
N ASN A 128 -4.50 -7.78 -3.23
CA ASN A 128 -5.11 -8.67 -2.24
C ASN A 128 -6.44 -8.10 -1.70
N PRO A 129 -7.47 -7.91 -2.55
CA PRO A 129 -8.71 -7.27 -2.13
C PRO A 129 -9.39 -7.98 -0.96
N LYS A 130 -9.25 -9.29 -0.85
CA LYS A 130 -9.82 -10.09 0.26
C LYS A 130 -9.37 -9.61 1.64
N ASP A 131 -8.18 -9.02 1.74
CA ASP A 131 -7.65 -8.53 3.01
C ASP A 131 -8.39 -7.29 3.52
N PHE A 132 -9.10 -6.59 2.64
CA PHE A 132 -9.80 -5.35 2.94
C PHE A 132 -11.33 -5.47 2.81
N GLU A 133 -11.83 -6.46 2.10
CA GLU A 133 -13.29 -6.69 1.90
C GLU A 133 -14.03 -6.84 3.23
N ILE A 134 -13.39 -7.45 4.24
CA ILE A 134 -13.98 -7.69 5.55
C ILE A 134 -14.38 -6.42 6.29
N PHE A 135 -13.76 -5.28 5.98
CA PHE A 135 -14.07 -4.01 6.63
C PHE A 135 -15.28 -3.31 6.03
N HIS A 136 -15.79 -3.75 4.88
CA HIS A 136 -16.98 -3.23 4.18
C HIS A 136 -16.97 -1.70 3.94
N SER A 137 -15.81 -1.08 3.90
CA SER A 137 -15.62 0.37 3.87
C SER A 137 -14.88 0.88 2.65
N PHE A 138 -14.40 -0.02 1.77
CA PHE A 138 -13.50 0.35 0.70
C PHE A 138 -13.95 -0.11 -0.68
N GLU A 139 -13.78 0.76 -1.67
CA GLU A 139 -13.69 0.40 -3.07
C GLU A 139 -12.27 -0.11 -3.34
N LEU A 140 -12.14 -1.35 -3.82
CA LEU A 140 -10.87 -2.03 -4.00
C LEU A 140 -10.48 -2.08 -5.47
N GLN A 141 -9.41 -1.38 -5.81
CA GLN A 141 -8.84 -1.34 -7.16
C GLN A 141 -7.84 -2.48 -7.33
N ASP A 142 -8.32 -3.62 -7.77
CA ASP A 142 -7.51 -4.81 -8.02
C ASP A 142 -6.80 -4.68 -9.39
N TYR A 143 -5.52 -4.31 -9.36
CA TYR A 143 -4.73 -4.12 -10.59
C TYR A 143 -4.30 -5.41 -11.28
N ARG A 144 -4.57 -6.58 -10.69
CA ARG A 144 -4.35 -7.88 -11.36
C ARG A 144 -5.36 -8.08 -12.50
N LYS A 145 -6.53 -7.48 -12.40
CA LYS A 145 -7.59 -7.60 -13.41
C LYS A 145 -7.26 -6.68 -14.58
N LYS A 146 -7.18 -7.25 -15.77
CA LYS A 146 -7.17 -6.45 -17.01
C LYS A 146 -8.56 -5.80 -17.13
N LYS A 147 -8.57 -4.49 -17.19
CA LYS A 147 -9.75 -3.75 -17.62
C LYS A 147 -9.89 -3.86 -19.12
#